data_e96257e2a995765e75dca7a3d800d63d
#
_entry.id   e96257e2a995765e75dca7a3d800d63d
#
_cell.length_a   1.000
_cell.length_b   1.000
_cell.length_c   1.000
_cell.angle_alpha   90.00
_cell.angle_beta   90.00
_cell.angle_gamma   90.00
#
_symmetry.space_group_name_H-M   'P 1'
#
loop_
_entity.id
_entity.type
_entity.pdbx_description
1 polymer ?
#
loop_
_entity_poly.entity_id
_entity_poly.type
_entity_poly.pdbx_seq_one_letter_code
_entity_poly.pdbx_strand_id
1 'polypeptide(L)'
;MIEFLKQLPHLEPYGTPVYFIYLIGALLPIFVGLFFKKRLPVYEALVSLAFIVLMLTGTDLKQIYAVLFYLFWQILWVYSYKFYRSQRDNKWVFYLHSFLVVLPLVFVKVQPAIDGTQSWMGFLGISYLTFRAVGMIIEMRDGTLKEFSLWEFLRFLLFMPTFSSGPIDRFKRFNEDYLTIPDRDELLDMLEQSVKYIMLGFLYKFILAHIFGHLLLGHVKTYALLQGGIFNPGTLGVMYVFGLDLFFDFAGYSMFALAASNLMGIKSPINFNLPFKSRDLKEFWNRWHMSLSFWFRDFVFMRLVMVLMRNKVFQSRITTSNVAYIINMLVMGFWHGVTWYYVAYGLFHGLGLVINDAWLRKKKTLNKERKSKGLEPLPDNRWTQALGIFITFNTVMLSFLIFSGFLDQQWFPKMK
;
A
#
# COMPACT_ATOMS: atom_id res chain seq x y z
N MET A 1 18.55 -7.84 -29.25
CA MET A 1 17.50 -7.76 -28.19
C MET A 1 17.91 -6.84 -27.05
N ILE A 2 19.07 -7.00 -26.41
CA ILE A 2 19.54 -6.15 -25.29
C ILE A 2 19.70 -4.68 -25.72
N GLU A 3 20.33 -4.42 -26.87
CA GLU A 3 20.48 -3.06 -27.41
C GLU A 3 19.14 -2.42 -27.77
N PHE A 4 18.22 -3.18 -28.30
CA PHE A 4 16.85 -2.72 -28.56
C PHE A 4 16.13 -2.30 -27.27
N LEU A 5 16.23 -3.09 -26.17
CA LEU A 5 15.63 -2.75 -24.89
C LEU A 5 16.22 -1.46 -24.28
N LYS A 6 17.51 -1.19 -24.50
CA LYS A 6 18.16 0.07 -24.04
C LYS A 6 17.70 1.31 -24.81
N GLN A 7 17.24 1.13 -26.03
CA GLN A 7 16.73 2.21 -26.89
C GLN A 7 15.24 2.53 -26.62
N LEU A 8 14.52 1.65 -25.91
CA LEU A 8 13.13 1.89 -25.58
C LEU A 8 13.01 3.08 -24.61
N PRO A 9 11.97 3.92 -24.77
CA PRO A 9 11.72 5.02 -23.84
C PRO A 9 11.42 4.46 -22.44
N HIS A 10 11.97 5.12 -21.43
CA HIS A 10 11.55 4.89 -20.05
C HIS A 10 10.25 5.62 -19.79
N LEU A 11 9.22 4.89 -19.37
CA LEU A 11 7.93 5.46 -19.01
C LEU A 11 7.73 5.37 -17.50
N GLU A 12 7.81 6.51 -16.83
CA GLU A 12 7.44 6.59 -15.43
C GLU A 12 5.93 6.32 -15.27
N PRO A 13 5.52 5.31 -14.47
CA PRO A 13 4.10 4.95 -14.34
C PRO A 13 3.29 6.12 -13.79
N TYR A 14 2.32 6.58 -14.58
CA TYR A 14 1.47 7.74 -14.26
C TYR A 14 2.26 9.03 -13.92
N GLY A 15 3.52 9.14 -14.37
CA GLY A 15 4.41 10.25 -14.05
C GLY A 15 4.33 11.41 -15.03
N THR A 16 3.91 11.17 -16.27
CA THR A 16 3.88 12.18 -17.33
C THR A 16 2.57 12.15 -18.12
N PRO A 17 2.10 13.27 -18.69
CA PRO A 17 0.92 13.30 -19.55
C PRO A 17 1.04 12.36 -20.76
N VAL A 18 2.24 12.20 -21.33
CA VAL A 18 2.50 11.30 -22.48
C VAL A 18 2.19 9.85 -22.14
N TYR A 19 2.45 9.42 -20.91
CA TYR A 19 2.09 8.06 -20.43
C TYR A 19 0.60 7.78 -20.65
N PHE A 20 -0.28 8.75 -20.39
CA PHE A 20 -1.73 8.56 -20.52
C PHE A 20 -2.18 8.45 -21.98
N ILE A 21 -1.50 9.08 -22.92
CA ILE A 21 -1.80 8.92 -24.35
C ILE A 21 -1.58 7.45 -24.77
N TYR A 22 -0.42 6.90 -24.42
CA TYR A 22 -0.12 5.49 -24.69
C TYR A 22 -1.08 4.55 -23.92
N LEU A 23 -1.36 4.86 -22.66
CA LEU A 23 -2.26 4.06 -21.83
C LEU A 23 -3.66 4.00 -22.41
N ILE A 24 -4.26 5.14 -22.74
CA ILE A 24 -5.62 5.20 -23.33
C ILE A 24 -5.66 4.46 -24.66
N GLY A 25 -4.68 4.70 -25.54
CA GLY A 25 -4.59 3.99 -26.83
C GLY A 25 -4.50 2.47 -26.67
N ALA A 26 -3.73 1.98 -25.70
CA ALA A 26 -3.57 0.55 -25.44
C ALA A 26 -4.79 -0.08 -24.74
N LEU A 27 -5.49 0.66 -23.87
CA LEU A 27 -6.66 0.14 -23.16
C LEU A 27 -7.96 0.25 -23.97
N LEU A 28 -8.03 1.10 -24.98
CA LEU A 28 -9.22 1.28 -25.81
C LEU A 28 -9.70 -0.04 -26.47
N PRO A 29 -8.85 -0.88 -27.08
CA PRO A 29 -9.30 -2.16 -27.65
C PRO A 29 -9.84 -3.12 -26.57
N ILE A 30 -9.28 -3.10 -25.35
CA ILE A 30 -9.74 -3.92 -24.22
C ILE A 30 -11.16 -3.48 -23.84
N PHE A 31 -11.37 -2.18 -23.65
CA PHE A 31 -12.67 -1.61 -23.30
C PHE A 31 -13.74 -1.91 -24.38
N VAL A 32 -13.36 -1.73 -25.66
CA VAL A 32 -14.27 -2.05 -26.79
C VAL A 32 -14.59 -3.55 -26.81
N GLY A 33 -13.61 -4.43 -26.57
CA GLY A 33 -13.84 -5.86 -26.43
C GLY A 33 -14.87 -6.18 -25.33
N LEU A 34 -14.69 -5.60 -24.15
CA LEU A 34 -15.64 -5.77 -23.02
C LEU A 34 -17.05 -5.27 -23.36
N PHE A 35 -17.16 -4.14 -24.07
CA PHE A 35 -18.44 -3.61 -24.54
C PHE A 35 -19.20 -4.57 -25.44
N PHE A 36 -18.48 -5.38 -26.23
CA PHE A 36 -19.02 -6.47 -27.05
C PHE A 36 -19.03 -7.83 -26.34
N LYS A 37 -18.94 -7.84 -24.99
CA LYS A 37 -18.93 -9.07 -24.16
C LYS A 37 -17.78 -10.02 -24.50
N LYS A 38 -16.64 -9.50 -24.95
CA LYS A 38 -15.45 -10.28 -25.32
C LYS A 38 -14.23 -9.79 -24.54
N ARG A 39 -13.62 -10.67 -23.76
CA ARG A 39 -12.33 -10.40 -23.15
C ARG A 39 -11.21 -10.78 -24.11
N LEU A 40 -10.11 -10.03 -24.09
CA LEU A 40 -8.96 -10.20 -24.98
C LEU A 40 -7.71 -10.62 -24.19
N PRO A 41 -7.65 -11.83 -23.60
CA PRO A 41 -6.67 -12.19 -22.56
C PRO A 41 -5.21 -12.12 -23.07
N VAL A 42 -4.95 -12.48 -24.31
CA VAL A 42 -3.60 -12.40 -24.91
C VAL A 42 -3.20 -10.94 -25.10
N TYR A 43 -4.10 -10.11 -25.63
CA TYR A 43 -3.84 -8.69 -25.85
C TYR A 43 -3.63 -7.96 -24.51
N GLU A 44 -4.48 -8.22 -23.51
CA GLU A 44 -4.35 -7.67 -22.14
C GLU A 44 -2.99 -8.03 -21.50
N ALA A 45 -2.52 -9.26 -21.71
CA ALA A 45 -1.21 -9.69 -21.23
C ALA A 45 -0.07 -9.00 -22.00
N LEU A 46 -0.16 -8.84 -23.32
CA LEU A 46 0.83 -8.14 -24.12
C LEU A 46 0.91 -6.65 -23.73
N VAL A 47 -0.23 -5.98 -23.52
CA VAL A 47 -0.28 -4.60 -23.04
C VAL A 47 0.38 -4.50 -21.67
N SER A 48 0.00 -5.38 -20.73
CA SER A 48 0.61 -5.38 -19.37
C SER A 48 2.11 -5.59 -19.44
N LEU A 49 2.58 -6.56 -20.22
CA LEU A 49 4.01 -6.83 -20.38
C LEU A 49 4.75 -5.66 -21.03
N ALA A 50 4.19 -5.06 -22.08
CA ALA A 50 4.79 -3.92 -22.78
C ALA A 50 4.97 -2.73 -21.81
N PHE A 51 3.93 -2.36 -21.07
CA PHE A 51 4.02 -1.28 -20.08
C PHE A 51 5.01 -1.60 -18.96
N ILE A 52 5.02 -2.83 -18.43
CA ILE A 52 6.00 -3.25 -17.41
C ILE A 52 7.42 -3.15 -17.96
N VAL A 53 7.67 -3.61 -19.18
CA VAL A 53 8.98 -3.47 -19.82
C VAL A 53 9.36 -1.99 -19.94
N LEU A 54 8.46 -1.13 -20.44
CA LEU A 54 8.72 0.30 -20.57
C LEU A 54 8.92 1.03 -19.23
N MET A 55 8.30 0.55 -18.15
CA MET A 55 8.54 1.06 -16.79
C MET A 55 9.92 0.67 -16.22
N LEU A 56 10.47 -0.47 -16.67
CA LEU A 56 11.70 -1.05 -16.13
C LEU A 56 12.90 -0.81 -17.06
N THR A 57 12.68 -0.25 -18.25
CA THR A 57 13.74 0.16 -19.19
C THR A 57 14.41 1.46 -18.75
N GLY A 58 15.51 1.79 -19.35
CA GLY A 58 16.33 2.95 -19.10
C GLY A 58 17.77 2.62 -19.44
N THR A 59 18.71 3.39 -18.94
CA THR A 59 20.14 3.16 -19.16
C THR A 59 20.66 1.85 -18.53
N ASP A 60 19.92 1.31 -17.58
CA ASP A 60 20.29 0.09 -16.83
C ASP A 60 19.16 -0.94 -16.86
N LEU A 61 19.42 -2.09 -17.48
CA LEU A 61 18.48 -3.22 -17.57
C LEU A 61 18.42 -4.08 -16.29
N LYS A 62 19.09 -3.68 -15.20
CA LYS A 62 19.13 -4.46 -13.94
C LYS A 62 17.75 -4.77 -13.41
N GLN A 63 16.81 -3.82 -13.48
CA GLN A 63 15.44 -4.04 -13.01
C GLN A 63 14.70 -5.14 -13.77
N ILE A 64 14.94 -5.28 -15.08
CA ILE A 64 14.33 -6.35 -15.90
C ILE A 64 14.86 -7.72 -15.43
N TYR A 65 16.18 -7.85 -15.25
CA TYR A 65 16.76 -9.09 -14.72
C TYR A 65 16.28 -9.40 -13.31
N ALA A 66 16.17 -8.39 -12.46
CA ALA A 66 15.62 -8.53 -11.10
C ALA A 66 14.17 -9.05 -11.11
N VAL A 67 13.31 -8.52 -11.98
CA VAL A 67 11.92 -9.00 -12.13
C VAL A 67 11.88 -10.43 -12.65
N LEU A 68 12.69 -10.79 -13.65
CA LEU A 68 12.72 -12.16 -14.18
C LEU A 68 13.16 -13.16 -13.11
N PHE A 69 14.21 -12.84 -12.35
CA PHE A 69 14.63 -13.64 -11.20
C PHE A 69 13.55 -13.74 -10.15
N TYR A 70 12.92 -12.61 -9.80
CA TYR A 70 11.84 -12.56 -8.82
C TYR A 70 10.64 -13.41 -9.25
N LEU A 71 10.20 -13.33 -10.51
CA LEU A 71 9.10 -14.15 -11.02
C LEU A 71 9.42 -15.64 -10.95
N PHE A 72 10.63 -16.03 -11.37
CA PHE A 72 11.08 -17.42 -11.23
C PHE A 72 11.03 -17.89 -9.78
N TRP A 73 11.54 -17.08 -8.86
CA TRP A 73 11.53 -17.34 -7.42
C TRP A 73 10.11 -17.51 -6.87
N GLN A 74 9.20 -16.60 -7.23
CA GLN A 74 7.81 -16.67 -6.78
C GLN A 74 7.07 -17.89 -7.35
N ILE A 75 7.25 -18.20 -8.63
CA ILE A 75 6.68 -19.40 -9.24
C ILE A 75 7.15 -20.65 -8.49
N LEU A 76 8.46 -20.77 -8.25
CA LEU A 76 9.05 -21.90 -7.56
C LEU A 76 8.38 -22.12 -6.19
N TRP A 77 8.33 -21.09 -5.34
CA TRP A 77 7.89 -21.25 -3.96
C TRP A 77 6.37 -21.26 -3.80
N VAL A 78 5.63 -20.53 -4.60
CA VAL A 78 4.16 -20.56 -4.57
C VAL A 78 3.64 -21.90 -5.07
N TYR A 79 4.19 -22.43 -6.17
CA TYR A 79 3.78 -23.74 -6.71
C TYR A 79 4.27 -24.91 -5.88
N SER A 80 5.47 -24.84 -5.29
CA SER A 80 5.95 -25.80 -4.31
C SER A 80 4.99 -25.90 -3.11
N TYR A 81 4.52 -24.74 -2.61
CA TYR A 81 3.54 -24.73 -1.52
C TYR A 81 2.16 -25.25 -1.97
N LYS A 82 1.68 -24.87 -3.17
CA LYS A 82 0.43 -25.39 -3.75
C LYS A 82 0.45 -26.92 -3.81
N PHE A 83 1.52 -27.50 -4.35
CA PHE A 83 1.70 -28.96 -4.42
C PHE A 83 1.73 -29.62 -3.04
N TYR A 84 2.51 -29.06 -2.11
CA TYR A 84 2.56 -29.56 -0.73
C TYR A 84 1.18 -29.48 -0.06
N ARG A 85 0.50 -28.34 -0.17
CA ARG A 85 -0.77 -28.06 0.51
C ARG A 85 -1.93 -28.93 0.01
N SER A 86 -1.88 -29.39 -1.24
CA SER A 86 -2.88 -30.32 -1.78
C SER A 86 -2.85 -31.70 -1.10
N GLN A 87 -1.73 -32.08 -0.49
CA GLN A 87 -1.52 -33.40 0.11
C GLN A 87 -1.42 -33.37 1.62
N ARG A 88 -0.87 -32.31 2.18
CA ARG A 88 -0.49 -32.22 3.61
C ARG A 88 -0.74 -30.82 4.17
N ASP A 89 -0.80 -30.74 5.51
CA ASP A 89 -0.96 -29.49 6.24
C ASP A 89 -0.02 -29.45 7.45
N ASN A 90 1.12 -28.76 7.31
CA ASN A 90 2.05 -28.51 8.40
C ASN A 90 2.33 -27.00 8.53
N LYS A 91 2.19 -26.49 9.76
CA LYS A 91 2.42 -25.07 10.07
C LYS A 91 3.85 -24.61 9.78
N TRP A 92 4.86 -25.47 9.98
CA TRP A 92 6.25 -25.09 9.76
C TRP A 92 6.59 -24.97 8.27
N VAL A 93 6.00 -25.84 7.44
CA VAL A 93 6.13 -25.73 5.98
C VAL A 93 5.44 -24.46 5.48
N PHE A 94 4.30 -24.09 6.03
CA PHE A 94 3.64 -22.81 5.75
C PHE A 94 4.55 -21.62 6.11
N TYR A 95 5.14 -21.61 7.31
CA TYR A 95 6.03 -20.50 7.71
C TYR A 95 7.29 -20.43 6.84
N LEU A 96 7.88 -21.58 6.50
CA LEU A 96 9.04 -21.64 5.62
C LEU A 96 8.71 -21.03 4.24
N HIS A 97 7.62 -21.45 3.60
CA HIS A 97 7.25 -20.93 2.28
C HIS A 97 6.86 -19.44 2.33
N SER A 98 6.16 -19.01 3.38
CA SER A 98 5.86 -17.59 3.60
C SER A 98 7.15 -16.77 3.73
N PHE A 99 8.13 -17.25 4.47
CA PHE A 99 9.44 -16.61 4.60
C PHE A 99 10.19 -16.58 3.26
N LEU A 100 10.25 -17.69 2.53
CA LEU A 100 10.95 -17.77 1.25
C LEU A 100 10.31 -16.85 0.19
N VAL A 101 9.00 -16.72 0.16
CA VAL A 101 8.28 -15.78 -0.73
C VAL A 101 8.59 -14.32 -0.38
N VAL A 102 8.77 -13.98 0.91
CA VAL A 102 9.12 -12.63 1.37
C VAL A 102 10.62 -12.34 1.23
N LEU A 103 11.47 -13.36 1.21
CA LEU A 103 12.93 -13.23 1.30
C LEU A 103 13.55 -12.24 0.30
N PRO A 104 13.17 -12.19 -0.99
CA PRO A 104 13.69 -11.18 -1.93
C PRO A 104 13.41 -9.76 -1.47
N LEU A 105 12.23 -9.49 -0.91
CA LEU A 105 11.87 -8.16 -0.39
C LEU A 105 12.72 -7.81 0.83
N VAL A 106 12.91 -8.74 1.76
CA VAL A 106 13.77 -8.54 2.94
C VAL A 106 15.19 -8.20 2.49
N PHE A 107 15.73 -8.95 1.53
CA PHE A 107 17.07 -8.69 1.00
C PHE A 107 17.17 -7.27 0.42
N VAL A 108 16.22 -6.86 -0.41
CA VAL A 108 16.18 -5.51 -1.01
C VAL A 108 16.10 -4.39 0.03
N LYS A 109 15.41 -4.64 1.16
CA LYS A 109 15.26 -3.63 2.23
C LYS A 109 16.46 -3.57 3.18
N VAL A 110 17.14 -4.69 3.40
CA VAL A 110 18.22 -4.79 4.39
C VAL A 110 19.59 -4.49 3.78
N GLN A 111 19.85 -4.86 2.53
CA GLN A 111 21.13 -4.65 1.88
C GLN A 111 21.62 -3.19 1.95
N PRO A 112 20.80 -2.15 1.65
CA PRO A 112 21.26 -0.76 1.74
C PRO A 112 21.70 -0.34 3.16
N ALA A 113 21.16 -0.97 4.20
CA ALA A 113 21.55 -0.69 5.58
C ALA A 113 22.85 -1.39 5.99
N ILE A 114 23.26 -2.46 5.29
CA ILE A 114 24.50 -3.20 5.59
C ILE A 114 25.70 -2.61 4.85
N ASP A 115 25.58 -2.37 3.54
CA ASP A 115 26.70 -2.00 2.68
C ASP A 115 26.55 -0.62 2.00
N GLY A 116 25.44 0.08 2.24
CA GLY A 116 25.15 1.40 1.65
C GLY A 116 24.81 1.36 0.16
N THR A 117 24.73 0.18 -0.47
CA THR A 117 24.46 0.02 -1.90
C THR A 117 23.00 -0.32 -2.18
N GLN A 118 22.51 0.08 -3.35
CA GLN A 118 21.19 -0.37 -3.80
C GLN A 118 21.26 -1.86 -4.19
N SER A 119 20.24 -2.62 -3.75
CA SER A 119 20.17 -4.04 -4.07
C SER A 119 20.03 -4.28 -5.57
N TRP A 120 20.80 -5.23 -6.11
CA TRP A 120 20.67 -5.68 -7.50
C TRP A 120 19.34 -6.36 -7.78
N MET A 121 18.65 -6.87 -6.75
CA MET A 121 17.32 -7.46 -6.85
C MET A 121 16.20 -6.42 -6.80
N GLY A 122 16.54 -5.13 -6.56
CA GLY A 122 15.57 -4.05 -6.46
C GLY A 122 14.94 -3.70 -7.80
N PHE A 123 13.62 -3.66 -7.87
CA PHE A 123 12.86 -3.15 -8.99
C PHE A 123 11.58 -2.46 -8.51
N LEU A 124 11.04 -1.59 -9.38
CA LEU A 124 9.80 -0.89 -9.11
C LEU A 124 8.63 -1.88 -8.98
N GLY A 125 7.95 -1.90 -7.82
CA GLY A 125 6.80 -2.77 -7.56
C GLY A 125 7.08 -4.03 -6.75
N ILE A 126 8.35 -4.38 -6.43
CA ILE A 126 8.68 -5.62 -5.69
C ILE A 126 7.86 -5.81 -4.41
N SER A 127 7.60 -4.74 -3.66
CA SER A 127 6.80 -4.79 -2.43
C SER A 127 5.36 -5.24 -2.70
N TYR A 128 4.73 -4.66 -3.71
CA TYR A 128 3.33 -4.94 -4.07
C TYR A 128 3.16 -6.36 -4.61
N LEU A 129 4.10 -6.82 -5.45
CA LEU A 129 4.11 -8.19 -5.93
C LEU A 129 4.31 -9.20 -4.79
N THR A 130 5.16 -8.85 -3.81
CA THR A 130 5.39 -9.71 -2.64
C THR A 130 4.11 -9.85 -1.79
N PHE A 131 3.38 -8.77 -1.54
CA PHE A 131 2.10 -8.84 -0.84
C PHE A 131 1.08 -9.73 -1.56
N ARG A 132 1.03 -9.67 -2.89
CA ARG A 132 0.15 -10.53 -3.70
C ARG A 132 0.55 -12.00 -3.56
N ALA A 133 1.83 -12.33 -3.72
CA ALA A 133 2.32 -13.70 -3.65
C ALA A 133 2.16 -14.30 -2.24
N VAL A 134 2.52 -13.55 -1.18
CA VAL A 134 2.32 -13.98 0.22
C VAL A 134 0.84 -14.13 0.53
N GLY A 135 -0.01 -13.22 0.04
CA GLY A 135 -1.46 -13.33 0.18
C GLY A 135 -1.98 -14.67 -0.34
N MET A 136 -1.50 -15.11 -1.51
CA MET A 136 -1.88 -16.42 -2.09
C MET A 136 -1.42 -17.60 -1.21
N ILE A 137 -0.19 -17.57 -0.65
CA ILE A 137 0.28 -18.59 0.31
C ILE A 137 -0.67 -18.67 1.50
N ILE A 138 -1.09 -17.52 2.02
CA ILE A 138 -1.99 -17.43 3.17
C ILE A 138 -3.40 -17.94 2.79
N GLU A 139 -3.94 -17.53 1.65
CA GLU A 139 -5.25 -17.99 1.16
C GLU A 139 -5.28 -19.51 0.89
N MET A 140 -4.16 -20.09 0.39
CA MET A 140 -4.01 -21.53 0.29
C MET A 140 -3.99 -22.20 1.65
N ARG A 141 -3.31 -21.61 2.65
CA ARG A 141 -3.30 -22.12 4.03
C ARG A 141 -4.71 -22.14 4.64
N ASP A 142 -5.49 -21.09 4.39
CA ASP A 142 -6.87 -20.97 4.89
C ASP A 142 -7.87 -21.84 4.13
N GLY A 143 -7.44 -22.47 3.04
CA GLY A 143 -8.31 -23.28 2.18
C GLY A 143 -9.29 -22.47 1.32
N THR A 144 -9.14 -21.15 1.26
CA THR A 144 -9.95 -20.27 0.41
C THR A 144 -9.49 -20.25 -1.05
N LEU A 145 -8.21 -20.57 -1.29
CA LEU A 145 -7.62 -20.77 -2.60
C LEU A 145 -7.12 -22.20 -2.73
N LYS A 146 -7.73 -22.98 -3.62
CA LYS A 146 -7.36 -24.40 -3.85
C LYS A 146 -6.65 -24.59 -5.19
N GLU A 147 -7.24 -24.05 -6.26
CA GLU A 147 -6.77 -24.26 -7.61
C GLU A 147 -6.55 -22.92 -8.33
N PHE A 148 -5.48 -22.85 -9.11
CA PHE A 148 -5.18 -21.79 -10.05
C PHE A 148 -4.12 -22.27 -11.04
N SER A 149 -4.16 -21.73 -12.26
CA SER A 149 -3.19 -22.00 -13.30
C SER A 149 -2.00 -21.04 -13.23
N LEU A 150 -0.89 -21.37 -13.90
CA LEU A 150 0.27 -20.47 -14.02
C LEU A 150 -0.12 -19.16 -14.73
N TRP A 151 -1.01 -19.25 -15.72
CA TRP A 151 -1.50 -18.10 -16.44
C TRP A 151 -2.27 -17.12 -15.53
N GLU A 152 -3.16 -17.63 -14.68
CA GLU A 152 -3.91 -16.82 -13.70
C GLU A 152 -2.97 -16.19 -12.66
N PHE A 153 -1.98 -16.94 -12.19
CA PHE A 153 -0.98 -16.44 -11.27
C PHE A 153 -0.16 -15.29 -11.87
N LEU A 154 0.38 -15.48 -13.08
CA LEU A 154 1.17 -14.45 -13.76
C LEU A 154 0.33 -13.23 -14.12
N ARG A 155 -0.91 -13.43 -14.60
CA ARG A 155 -1.86 -12.34 -14.87
C ARG A 155 -2.12 -11.51 -13.62
N PHE A 156 -2.31 -12.15 -12.46
CA PHE A 156 -2.52 -11.46 -11.20
C PHE A 156 -1.28 -10.69 -10.75
N LEU A 157 -0.10 -11.29 -10.79
CA LEU A 157 1.14 -10.62 -10.41
C LEU A 157 1.49 -9.47 -11.34
N LEU A 158 1.36 -9.68 -12.65
CA LEU A 158 1.78 -8.74 -13.69
C LEU A 158 0.64 -7.84 -14.16
N PHE A 159 -0.44 -7.71 -13.40
CA PHE A 159 -1.52 -6.79 -13.72
C PHE A 159 -1.00 -5.35 -13.68
N MET A 160 -0.79 -4.77 -14.87
CA MET A 160 -0.05 -3.51 -15.06
C MET A 160 -0.61 -2.33 -14.25
N PRO A 161 -1.95 -2.09 -14.20
CA PRO A 161 -2.47 -0.91 -13.51
C PRO A 161 -2.04 -0.78 -12.06
N THR A 162 -1.81 -1.90 -11.38
CA THR A 162 -1.47 -1.93 -9.96
C THR A 162 -0.09 -2.58 -9.70
N PHE A 163 0.77 -2.66 -10.73
CA PHE A 163 2.07 -3.33 -10.66
C PHE A 163 3.04 -2.61 -9.72
N SER A 164 3.23 -1.31 -9.84
CA SER A 164 4.27 -0.56 -9.13
C SER A 164 3.85 -0.10 -7.73
N SER A 165 2.75 0.65 -7.61
CA SER A 165 2.29 1.25 -6.34
C SER A 165 0.76 1.34 -6.24
N GLY A 166 0.05 0.57 -7.05
CA GLY A 166 -1.41 0.56 -7.06
C GLY A 166 -2.00 -0.20 -5.86
N PRO A 167 -3.33 -0.26 -5.76
CA PRO A 167 -3.98 -1.00 -4.69
C PRO A 167 -3.57 -2.48 -4.63
N ILE A 168 -3.35 -2.98 -3.41
CA ILE A 168 -3.02 -4.39 -3.17
C ILE A 168 -4.30 -5.19 -3.18
N ASP A 169 -4.41 -6.09 -4.16
CA ASP A 169 -5.57 -6.93 -4.33
C ASP A 169 -5.37 -8.35 -3.79
N ARG A 170 -6.47 -9.10 -3.66
CA ARG A 170 -6.48 -10.53 -3.31
C ARG A 170 -6.74 -11.36 -4.56
N PHE A 171 -6.04 -12.49 -4.69
CA PHE A 171 -6.12 -13.31 -5.89
C PHE A 171 -7.56 -13.75 -6.22
N LYS A 172 -8.29 -14.26 -5.22
CA LYS A 172 -9.66 -14.74 -5.42
C LYS A 172 -10.57 -13.64 -5.98
N ARG A 173 -10.59 -12.47 -5.32
CA ARG A 173 -11.42 -11.34 -5.78
C ARG A 173 -11.04 -10.87 -7.19
N PHE A 174 -9.73 -10.70 -7.45
CA PHE A 174 -9.22 -10.31 -8.76
C PHE A 174 -9.62 -11.31 -9.85
N ASN A 175 -9.49 -12.61 -9.57
CA ASN A 175 -9.80 -13.64 -10.56
C ASN A 175 -11.31 -13.76 -10.81
N GLU A 176 -12.15 -13.58 -9.78
CA GLU A 176 -13.61 -13.49 -9.92
C GLU A 176 -14.01 -12.31 -10.82
N ASP A 177 -13.49 -11.11 -10.59
CA ASP A 177 -13.70 -9.94 -11.45
C ASP A 177 -13.22 -10.20 -12.89
N TYR A 178 -12.05 -10.82 -13.02
CA TYR A 178 -11.49 -11.10 -14.35
C TYR A 178 -12.34 -12.08 -15.15
N LEU A 179 -12.87 -13.10 -14.53
CA LEU A 179 -13.70 -14.12 -15.20
C LEU A 179 -15.12 -13.63 -15.47
N THR A 180 -15.57 -12.61 -14.76
CA THR A 180 -16.89 -12.01 -14.94
C THR A 180 -16.78 -10.79 -15.85
N ILE A 181 -17.37 -10.89 -17.06
CA ILE A 181 -17.42 -9.73 -17.95
C ILE A 181 -18.58 -8.82 -17.47
N PRO A 182 -18.29 -7.54 -17.11
CA PRO A 182 -19.36 -6.63 -16.68
C PRO A 182 -20.45 -6.47 -17.75
N ASP A 183 -21.67 -6.24 -17.33
CA ASP A 183 -22.70 -5.89 -18.28
C ASP A 183 -22.50 -4.46 -18.82
N ARG A 184 -23.36 -4.04 -19.76
CA ARG A 184 -23.18 -2.75 -20.43
C ARG A 184 -23.33 -1.56 -19.49
N ASP A 185 -24.30 -1.62 -18.59
CA ASP A 185 -24.57 -0.51 -17.67
C ASP A 185 -23.46 -0.42 -16.63
N GLU A 186 -23.04 -1.55 -16.07
CA GLU A 186 -21.88 -1.63 -15.17
C GLU A 186 -20.59 -1.13 -15.84
N LEU A 187 -20.35 -1.49 -17.10
CA LEU A 187 -19.18 -1.03 -17.86
C LEU A 187 -19.21 0.50 -18.10
N LEU A 188 -20.41 1.07 -18.36
CA LEU A 188 -20.56 2.51 -18.49
C LEU A 188 -20.35 3.24 -17.16
N ASP A 189 -20.83 2.68 -16.04
CA ASP A 189 -20.54 3.18 -14.70
C ASP A 189 -19.02 3.14 -14.40
N MET A 190 -18.33 2.07 -14.78
CA MET A 190 -16.89 1.96 -14.64
C MET A 190 -16.15 2.99 -15.51
N LEU A 191 -16.64 3.30 -16.70
CA LEU A 191 -16.09 4.36 -17.55
C LEU A 191 -16.30 5.75 -16.92
N GLU A 192 -17.51 6.04 -16.43
CA GLU A 192 -17.80 7.30 -15.74
C GLU A 192 -16.87 7.49 -14.53
N GLN A 193 -16.72 6.45 -13.72
CA GLN A 193 -15.80 6.47 -12.59
C GLN A 193 -14.34 6.64 -13.03
N SER A 194 -13.93 6.01 -14.14
CA SER A 194 -12.56 6.17 -14.68
C SER A 194 -12.28 7.61 -15.08
N VAL A 195 -13.24 8.28 -15.73
CA VAL A 195 -13.11 9.72 -16.07
C VAL A 195 -12.96 10.56 -14.79
N LYS A 196 -13.80 10.31 -13.77
CA LYS A 196 -13.69 11.01 -12.47
C LYS A 196 -12.33 10.77 -11.81
N TYR A 197 -11.85 9.52 -11.80
CA TYR A 197 -10.55 9.18 -11.24
C TYR A 197 -9.39 9.82 -12.01
N ILE A 198 -9.45 9.86 -13.34
CA ILE A 198 -8.43 10.53 -14.15
C ILE A 198 -8.39 12.03 -13.81
N MET A 199 -9.52 12.72 -13.80
CA MET A 199 -9.60 14.16 -13.48
C MET A 199 -9.08 14.45 -12.06
N LEU A 200 -9.51 13.69 -11.07
CA LEU A 200 -9.01 13.82 -9.69
C LEU A 200 -7.54 13.45 -9.56
N GLY A 201 -7.09 12.43 -10.28
CA GLY A 201 -5.69 12.04 -10.35
C GLY A 201 -4.79 13.16 -10.88
N PHE A 202 -5.21 13.82 -11.96
CA PHE A 202 -4.49 14.98 -12.50
C PHE A 202 -4.45 16.15 -11.50
N LEU A 203 -5.58 16.47 -10.87
CA LEU A 203 -5.64 17.51 -9.83
C LEU A 203 -4.70 17.19 -8.68
N TYR A 204 -4.73 15.96 -8.19
CA TYR A 204 -3.96 15.57 -7.01
C TYR A 204 -2.47 15.47 -7.32
N LYS A 205 -2.07 14.71 -8.35
CA LYS A 205 -0.66 14.43 -8.61
C LYS A 205 0.06 15.60 -9.31
N PHE A 206 -0.54 16.20 -10.36
CA PHE A 206 0.16 17.19 -11.17
C PHE A 206 -0.08 18.65 -10.74
N ILE A 207 -1.09 18.90 -9.89
CA ILE A 207 -1.34 20.26 -9.38
C ILE A 207 -1.01 20.31 -7.89
N LEU A 208 -1.74 19.58 -7.04
CA LEU A 208 -1.60 19.72 -5.59
C LEU A 208 -0.27 19.15 -5.09
N ALA A 209 0.12 17.93 -5.48
CA ALA A 209 1.42 17.37 -5.09
C ALA A 209 2.58 18.21 -5.68
N HIS A 210 2.46 18.75 -6.89
CA HIS A 210 3.47 19.66 -7.43
C HIS A 210 3.62 20.93 -6.58
N ILE A 211 2.51 21.55 -6.16
CA ILE A 211 2.55 22.74 -5.29
C ILE A 211 3.24 22.40 -3.97
N PHE A 212 2.83 21.34 -3.29
CA PHE A 212 3.39 20.99 -1.99
C PHE A 212 4.81 20.42 -2.11
N GLY A 213 5.07 19.48 -3.00
CA GLY A 213 6.34 18.77 -3.11
C GLY A 213 7.44 19.58 -3.82
N HIS A 214 7.11 20.22 -4.95
CA HIS A 214 8.11 20.94 -5.75
C HIS A 214 8.22 22.42 -5.38
N LEU A 215 7.10 23.14 -5.21
CA LEU A 215 7.16 24.57 -4.95
C LEU A 215 7.41 24.90 -3.48
N LEU A 216 6.80 24.19 -2.53
CA LEU A 216 6.85 24.58 -1.11
C LEU A 216 7.85 23.78 -0.29
N LEU A 217 7.97 22.46 -0.49
CA LEU A 217 8.72 21.60 0.42
C LEU A 217 10.21 21.97 0.52
N GLY A 218 10.84 22.34 -0.59
CA GLY A 218 12.24 22.78 -0.61
C GLY A 218 12.45 24.04 0.24
N HIS A 219 11.57 25.01 0.10
CA HIS A 219 11.64 26.28 0.84
C HIS A 219 11.46 26.09 2.36
N VAL A 220 10.44 25.33 2.77
CA VAL A 220 10.20 25.10 4.22
C VAL A 220 11.31 24.26 4.84
N LYS A 221 11.89 23.27 4.13
CA LYS A 221 13.05 22.52 4.60
C LYS A 221 14.27 23.41 4.82
N THR A 222 14.61 24.23 3.84
CA THR A 222 15.73 25.18 3.93
C THR A 222 15.53 26.14 5.09
N TYR A 223 14.33 26.73 5.21
CA TYR A 223 14.01 27.62 6.32
C TYR A 223 14.13 26.92 7.69
N ALA A 224 13.62 25.69 7.82
CA ALA A 224 13.73 24.91 9.05
C ALA A 224 15.18 24.63 9.47
N LEU A 225 16.04 24.30 8.50
CA LEU A 225 17.47 24.03 8.74
C LEU A 225 18.24 25.31 9.12
N LEU A 226 17.92 26.46 8.52
CA LEU A 226 18.53 27.73 8.83
C LEU A 226 18.16 28.26 10.23
N GLN A 227 16.92 28.05 10.68
CA GLN A 227 16.46 28.44 12.01
C GLN A 227 17.12 27.61 13.11
N GLY A 228 17.51 26.38 12.82
CA GLY A 228 18.05 25.43 13.81
C GLY A 228 17.03 25.02 14.87
N GLY A 229 17.43 24.04 15.72
CA GLY A 229 16.55 23.49 16.76
C GLY A 229 15.41 22.61 16.22
N ILE A 230 14.83 21.81 17.10
CA ILE A 230 13.80 20.83 16.74
C ILE A 230 12.44 21.50 16.53
N PHE A 231 12.13 22.50 17.36
CA PHE A 231 10.83 23.18 17.40
C PHE A 231 10.95 24.58 16.79
N ASN A 232 10.85 24.68 15.49
CA ASN A 232 10.79 25.96 14.80
C ASN A 232 9.62 25.99 13.78
N PRO A 233 9.17 27.18 13.33
CA PRO A 233 8.08 27.30 12.38
C PRO A 233 8.32 26.55 11.07
N GLY A 234 9.59 26.45 10.62
CA GLY A 234 9.96 25.70 9.41
C GLY A 234 9.72 24.21 9.58
N THR A 235 10.02 23.61 10.74
CA THR A 235 9.72 22.20 11.03
C THR A 235 8.23 21.92 11.01
N LEU A 236 7.39 22.83 11.53
CA LEU A 236 5.93 22.74 11.37
C LEU A 236 5.51 22.86 9.90
N GLY A 237 6.16 23.74 9.14
CA GLY A 237 5.97 23.84 7.70
C GLY A 237 6.28 22.52 6.99
N VAL A 238 7.42 21.90 7.29
CA VAL A 238 7.78 20.58 6.73
C VAL A 238 6.75 19.52 7.09
N MET A 239 6.27 19.49 8.34
CA MET A 239 5.26 18.54 8.82
C MET A 239 4.00 18.54 7.95
N TYR A 240 3.44 19.71 7.70
CA TYR A 240 2.20 19.82 6.91
C TYR A 240 2.45 19.69 5.42
N VAL A 241 3.47 20.37 4.90
CA VAL A 241 3.75 20.39 3.46
C VAL A 241 4.12 19.01 2.96
N PHE A 242 5.03 18.29 3.67
CA PHE A 242 5.38 16.91 3.31
C PHE A 242 4.19 15.96 3.47
N GLY A 243 3.39 16.08 4.53
CA GLY A 243 2.22 15.22 4.74
C GLY A 243 1.15 15.38 3.66
N LEU A 244 0.94 16.61 3.18
CA LEU A 244 0.01 16.89 2.09
C LEU A 244 0.56 16.45 0.73
N ASP A 245 1.85 16.67 0.47
CA ASP A 245 2.54 16.15 -0.72
C ASP A 245 2.41 14.63 -0.82
N LEU A 246 2.79 13.91 0.25
CA LEU A 246 2.67 12.45 0.34
C LEU A 246 1.25 11.97 0.05
N PHE A 247 0.25 12.66 0.59
CA PHE A 247 -1.16 12.30 0.36
C PHE A 247 -1.56 12.52 -1.08
N PHE A 248 -1.32 13.71 -1.63
CA PHE A 248 -1.81 14.05 -2.97
C PHE A 248 -1.08 13.27 -4.05
N ASP A 249 0.23 13.05 -3.92
CA ASP A 249 0.99 12.24 -4.87
C ASP A 249 0.48 10.79 -4.88
N PHE A 250 0.37 10.16 -3.71
CA PHE A 250 -0.03 8.76 -3.63
C PHE A 250 -1.54 8.54 -3.91
N ALA A 251 -2.41 9.47 -3.51
CA ALA A 251 -3.83 9.40 -3.82
C ALA A 251 -4.07 9.61 -5.33
N GLY A 252 -3.37 10.55 -5.95
CA GLY A 252 -3.41 10.77 -7.39
C GLY A 252 -2.96 9.55 -8.18
N TYR A 253 -1.83 8.96 -7.79
CA TYR A 253 -1.35 7.71 -8.36
C TYR A 253 -2.40 6.58 -8.24
N SER A 254 -2.97 6.41 -7.05
CA SER A 254 -3.99 5.37 -6.80
C SER A 254 -5.23 5.57 -7.66
N MET A 255 -5.65 6.82 -7.90
CA MET A 255 -6.79 7.14 -8.78
C MET A 255 -6.51 6.75 -10.22
N PHE A 256 -5.31 7.00 -10.75
CA PHE A 256 -4.95 6.54 -12.09
C PHE A 256 -4.94 5.02 -12.21
N ALA A 257 -4.40 4.32 -11.20
CA ALA A 257 -4.42 2.86 -11.17
C ALA A 257 -5.85 2.30 -11.16
N LEU A 258 -6.77 2.92 -10.41
CA LEU A 258 -8.19 2.55 -10.39
C LEU A 258 -8.86 2.80 -11.75
N ALA A 259 -8.59 3.96 -12.38
CA ALA A 259 -9.12 4.27 -13.69
C ALA A 259 -8.69 3.24 -14.75
N ALA A 260 -7.38 2.93 -14.78
CA ALA A 260 -6.85 1.93 -15.70
C ALA A 260 -7.43 0.53 -15.45
N SER A 261 -7.59 0.16 -14.17
CA SER A 261 -8.21 -1.12 -13.78
C SER A 261 -9.65 -1.22 -14.25
N ASN A 262 -10.45 -0.17 -14.04
CA ASN A 262 -11.83 -0.09 -14.47
C ASN A 262 -11.96 -0.23 -16.00
N LEU A 263 -11.08 0.44 -16.77
CA LEU A 263 -11.06 0.32 -18.24
C LEU A 263 -10.72 -1.11 -18.70
N MET A 264 -10.05 -1.90 -17.85
CA MET A 264 -9.80 -3.34 -18.08
C MET A 264 -10.91 -4.24 -17.49
N GLY A 265 -12.02 -3.69 -16.99
CA GLY A 265 -13.12 -4.43 -16.40
C GLY A 265 -12.80 -5.08 -15.05
N ILE A 266 -11.88 -4.47 -14.26
CA ILE A 266 -11.46 -4.95 -12.94
C ILE A 266 -11.72 -3.84 -11.91
N LYS A 267 -12.51 -4.12 -10.88
CA LYS A 267 -12.80 -3.21 -9.77
C LYS A 267 -11.72 -3.34 -8.68
N SER A 268 -10.56 -2.76 -8.90
CA SER A 268 -9.49 -2.77 -7.89
C SER A 268 -9.92 -2.09 -6.58
N PRO A 269 -9.42 -2.53 -5.41
CA PRO A 269 -9.79 -1.91 -4.13
C PRO A 269 -9.28 -0.47 -4.02
N ILE A 270 -10.06 0.40 -3.35
CA ILE A 270 -9.65 1.80 -3.13
C ILE A 270 -8.59 1.90 -2.03
N ASN A 271 -7.67 2.87 -2.17
CA ASN A 271 -6.64 3.15 -1.17
C ASN A 271 -7.03 4.28 -0.19
N PHE A 272 -7.87 5.21 -0.60
CA PHE A 272 -8.17 6.40 0.20
C PHE A 272 -9.68 6.68 0.24
N ASN A 273 -10.18 7.00 1.45
CA ASN A 273 -11.55 7.45 1.66
C ASN A 273 -11.58 8.60 2.67
N LEU A 274 -11.22 9.82 2.23
CA LEU A 274 -11.20 11.03 3.04
C LEU A 274 -10.46 10.85 4.39
N PRO A 275 -9.19 10.39 4.40
CA PRO A 275 -8.49 9.98 5.62
C PRO A 275 -8.33 11.11 6.64
N PHE A 276 -8.24 12.35 6.20
CA PHE A 276 -8.11 13.52 7.08
C PHE A 276 -9.42 13.96 7.75
N LYS A 277 -10.55 13.28 7.46
CA LYS A 277 -11.81 13.41 8.21
C LYS A 277 -11.95 12.39 9.33
N SER A 278 -10.92 11.62 9.62
CA SER A 278 -10.95 10.59 10.67
C SER A 278 -10.96 11.21 12.05
N ARG A 279 -11.83 10.70 12.92
CA ARG A 279 -12.02 11.18 14.29
C ARG A 279 -11.07 10.55 15.29
N ASP A 280 -10.40 9.46 14.89
CA ASP A 280 -9.42 8.72 15.68
C ASP A 280 -8.46 7.92 14.77
N LEU A 281 -7.35 7.42 15.32
CA LEU A 281 -6.33 6.69 14.57
C LEU A 281 -6.83 5.36 13.96
N LYS A 282 -7.80 4.72 14.59
CA LYS A 282 -8.39 3.47 14.06
C LYS A 282 -9.23 3.76 12.81
N GLU A 283 -10.02 4.85 12.83
CA GLU A 283 -10.75 5.33 11.68
C GLU A 283 -9.79 5.79 10.57
N PHE A 284 -8.65 6.44 10.93
CA PHE A 284 -7.63 6.85 9.98
C PHE A 284 -7.08 5.65 9.20
N TRP A 285 -6.67 4.56 9.84
CA TRP A 285 -6.16 3.37 9.18
C TRP A 285 -7.23 2.60 8.37
N ASN A 286 -8.51 2.81 8.64
CA ASN A 286 -9.61 2.32 7.82
C ASN A 286 -9.88 3.20 6.57
N ARG A 287 -9.21 4.36 6.45
CA ARG A 287 -9.41 5.34 5.37
C ARG A 287 -8.13 5.69 4.61
N TRP A 288 -6.96 5.40 5.20
CA TRP A 288 -5.63 5.63 4.65
C TRP A 288 -5.01 4.34 4.17
N HIS A 289 -4.53 4.32 2.90
CA HIS A 289 -3.89 3.16 2.28
C HIS A 289 -4.64 1.85 2.58
N MET A 290 -5.94 1.87 2.33
CA MET A 290 -6.91 0.87 2.80
C MET A 290 -6.54 -0.54 2.38
N SER A 291 -6.08 -0.73 1.13
CA SER A 291 -5.70 -2.06 0.63
C SER A 291 -4.53 -2.66 1.43
N LEU A 292 -3.52 -1.85 1.79
CA LEU A 292 -2.42 -2.26 2.66
C LEU A 292 -2.89 -2.47 4.10
N SER A 293 -3.65 -1.50 4.64
CA SER A 293 -4.15 -1.56 6.02
C SER A 293 -4.97 -2.81 6.28
N PHE A 294 -5.87 -3.17 5.34
CA PHE A 294 -6.68 -4.38 5.44
C PHE A 294 -5.87 -5.64 5.21
N TRP A 295 -4.86 -5.61 4.33
CA TRP A 295 -3.93 -6.72 4.17
C TRP A 295 -3.18 -7.01 5.49
N PHE A 296 -2.60 -5.98 6.14
CA PHE A 296 -1.91 -6.12 7.42
C PHE A 296 -2.85 -6.52 8.55
N ARG A 297 -4.07 -5.97 8.60
CA ARG A 297 -5.09 -6.34 9.58
C ARG A 297 -5.42 -7.83 9.50
N ASP A 298 -5.71 -8.33 8.29
CA ASP A 298 -6.23 -9.69 8.11
C ASP A 298 -5.11 -10.75 8.13
N PHE A 299 -3.96 -10.44 7.55
CA PHE A 299 -2.89 -11.41 7.34
C PHE A 299 -1.77 -11.34 8.40
N VAL A 300 -1.64 -10.23 9.12
CA VAL A 300 -0.65 -10.10 10.19
C VAL A 300 -1.34 -9.97 11.55
N PHE A 301 -2.09 -8.89 11.77
CA PHE A 301 -2.67 -8.59 13.08
C PHE A 301 -3.60 -9.68 13.60
N MET A 302 -4.62 -10.07 12.84
CA MET A 302 -5.60 -11.07 13.27
C MET A 302 -4.96 -12.42 13.50
N ARG A 303 -3.99 -12.82 12.68
CA ARG A 303 -3.24 -14.07 12.84
C ARG A 303 -2.38 -14.05 14.07
N LEU A 304 -1.68 -12.95 14.32
CA LEU A 304 -0.87 -12.78 15.51
C LEU A 304 -1.74 -12.87 16.78
N VAL A 305 -2.88 -12.18 16.81
CA VAL A 305 -3.85 -12.27 17.90
C VAL A 305 -4.30 -13.72 18.11
N MET A 306 -4.68 -14.44 17.05
CA MET A 306 -5.10 -15.85 17.17
C MET A 306 -3.97 -16.75 17.71
N VAL A 307 -2.74 -16.60 17.25
CA VAL A 307 -1.58 -17.37 17.70
C VAL A 307 -1.28 -17.09 19.19
N LEU A 308 -1.24 -15.81 19.59
CA LEU A 308 -0.99 -15.41 20.97
C LEU A 308 -2.09 -15.91 21.92
N MET A 309 -3.35 -15.83 21.50
CA MET A 309 -4.49 -16.32 22.28
C MET A 309 -4.48 -17.85 22.41
N ARG A 310 -4.25 -18.57 21.30
CA ARG A 310 -4.21 -20.05 21.28
C ARG A 310 -3.11 -20.61 22.17
N ASN A 311 -1.95 -19.95 22.18
CA ASN A 311 -0.82 -20.35 23.01
C ASN A 311 -0.89 -19.76 24.43
N LYS A 312 -1.96 -19.03 24.78
CA LYS A 312 -2.16 -18.40 26.11
C LYS A 312 -0.95 -17.57 26.57
N VAL A 313 -0.28 -16.87 25.62
CA VAL A 313 0.93 -16.07 25.91
C VAL A 313 0.63 -14.96 26.91
N PHE A 314 -0.57 -14.37 26.83
CA PHE A 314 -1.07 -13.38 27.78
C PHE A 314 -2.43 -13.79 28.33
N GLN A 315 -2.66 -13.53 29.65
CA GLN A 315 -3.95 -13.81 30.30
C GLN A 315 -5.05 -12.85 29.79
N SER A 316 -4.69 -11.61 29.47
CA SER A 316 -5.61 -10.57 29.03
C SER A 316 -5.73 -10.51 27.51
N ARG A 317 -6.96 -10.55 26.99
CA ARG A 317 -7.26 -10.29 25.58
C ARG A 317 -6.84 -8.87 25.16
N ILE A 318 -6.92 -7.92 26.08
CA ILE A 318 -6.54 -6.52 25.85
C ILE A 318 -5.02 -6.45 25.63
N THR A 319 -4.24 -7.07 26.50
CA THR A 319 -2.78 -7.14 26.37
C THR A 319 -2.38 -7.82 25.08
N THR A 320 -3.05 -8.92 24.71
CA THR A 320 -2.83 -9.60 23.43
C THR A 320 -3.03 -8.66 22.23
N SER A 321 -4.15 -7.93 22.20
CA SER A 321 -4.43 -6.98 21.12
C SER A 321 -3.44 -5.82 21.10
N ASN A 322 -3.05 -5.30 22.25
CA ASN A 322 -2.09 -4.20 22.36
C ASN A 322 -0.71 -4.58 21.81
N VAL A 323 -0.20 -5.75 22.20
CA VAL A 323 1.06 -6.28 21.68
C VAL A 323 0.95 -6.53 20.17
N ALA A 324 -0.17 -7.08 19.71
CA ALA A 324 -0.39 -7.31 18.29
C ALA A 324 -0.44 -6.01 17.48
N TYR A 325 -1.02 -4.91 18.00
CA TYR A 325 -0.96 -3.59 17.33
C TYR A 325 0.47 -3.11 17.19
N ILE A 326 1.27 -3.16 18.26
CA ILE A 326 2.66 -2.69 18.24
C ILE A 326 3.47 -3.50 17.23
N ILE A 327 3.40 -4.84 17.27
CA ILE A 327 4.14 -5.70 16.35
C ILE A 327 3.68 -5.46 14.89
N ASN A 328 2.37 -5.38 14.64
CA ASN A 328 1.83 -5.14 13.31
C ASN A 328 2.34 -3.84 12.70
N MET A 329 2.34 -2.75 13.48
CA MET A 329 2.79 -1.45 13.01
C MET A 329 4.33 -1.37 12.90
N LEU A 330 5.07 -2.07 13.74
CA LEU A 330 6.53 -2.21 13.59
C LEU A 330 6.88 -2.95 12.30
N VAL A 331 6.19 -4.07 11.99
CA VAL A 331 6.40 -4.79 10.72
C VAL A 331 6.10 -3.88 9.52
N MET A 332 5.05 -3.06 9.62
CA MET A 332 4.72 -2.06 8.59
C MET A 332 5.82 -0.99 8.48
N GLY A 333 6.38 -0.52 9.59
CA GLY A 333 7.52 0.40 9.60
C GLY A 333 8.76 -0.21 8.92
N PHE A 334 9.14 -1.43 9.29
CA PHE A 334 10.24 -2.16 8.65
C PHE A 334 10.02 -2.44 7.16
N TRP A 335 8.77 -2.60 6.74
CA TRP A 335 8.47 -2.73 5.32
C TRP A 335 8.83 -1.47 4.53
N HIS A 336 8.67 -0.27 5.09
CA HIS A 336 9.14 0.96 4.46
C HIS A 336 10.67 1.00 4.35
N GLY A 337 11.38 0.57 5.40
CA GLY A 337 12.83 0.47 5.44
C GLY A 337 13.35 0.19 6.85
N VAL A 338 14.67 -0.05 6.96
CA VAL A 338 15.34 -0.38 8.23
C VAL A 338 15.98 0.83 8.93
N THR A 339 15.69 2.05 8.46
CA THR A 339 16.16 3.28 9.10
C THR A 339 15.37 3.59 10.36
N TRP A 340 15.99 4.28 11.33
CA TRP A 340 15.39 4.56 12.63
C TRP A 340 14.03 5.27 12.52
N TYR A 341 13.88 6.19 11.57
CA TYR A 341 12.64 6.96 11.42
C TYR A 341 11.46 6.12 10.92
N TYR A 342 11.67 5.07 10.13
CA TYR A 342 10.59 4.13 9.77
C TYR A 342 10.22 3.22 10.94
N VAL A 343 11.20 2.79 11.75
CA VAL A 343 10.93 2.04 12.99
C VAL A 343 10.18 2.92 14.00
N ALA A 344 10.62 4.18 14.17
CA ALA A 344 9.94 5.17 15.02
C ALA A 344 8.51 5.46 14.54
N TYR A 345 8.28 5.58 13.23
CA TYR A 345 6.95 5.72 12.64
C TYR A 345 6.05 4.52 12.97
N GLY A 346 6.55 3.30 12.80
CA GLY A 346 5.81 2.09 13.15
C GLY A 346 5.47 2.03 14.64
N LEU A 347 6.44 2.31 15.51
CA LEU A 347 6.24 2.34 16.95
C LEU A 347 5.23 3.43 17.38
N PHE A 348 5.33 4.63 16.80
CA PHE A 348 4.43 5.74 17.06
C PHE A 348 2.97 5.35 16.76
N HIS A 349 2.70 4.76 15.60
CA HIS A 349 1.36 4.31 15.25
C HIS A 349 0.91 3.09 16.07
N GLY A 350 1.81 2.17 16.41
CA GLY A 350 1.50 1.03 17.29
C GLY A 350 1.04 1.47 18.65
N LEU A 351 1.80 2.36 19.30
CA LEU A 351 1.47 2.96 20.59
C LEU A 351 0.21 3.85 20.49
N GLY A 352 0.11 4.64 19.43
CA GLY A 352 -1.07 5.46 19.16
C GLY A 352 -2.35 4.64 19.07
N LEU A 353 -2.33 3.49 18.39
CA LEU A 353 -3.49 2.57 18.31
C LEU A 353 -3.81 1.96 19.68
N VAL A 354 -2.82 1.61 20.50
CA VAL A 354 -3.03 1.12 21.88
C VAL A 354 -3.72 2.18 22.75
N ILE A 355 -3.23 3.42 22.71
CA ILE A 355 -3.82 4.56 23.45
C ILE A 355 -5.24 4.82 22.94
N ASN A 356 -5.43 4.87 21.64
CA ASN A 356 -6.73 5.08 21.01
C ASN A 356 -7.74 4.01 21.43
N ASP A 357 -7.36 2.73 21.37
CA ASP A 357 -8.22 1.61 21.75
C ASP A 357 -8.57 1.64 23.27
N ALA A 358 -7.61 2.03 24.14
CA ALA A 358 -7.84 2.25 25.56
C ALA A 358 -8.85 3.37 25.80
N TRP A 359 -8.73 4.50 25.07
CA TRP A 359 -9.68 5.60 25.12
C TRP A 359 -11.09 5.19 24.68
N LEU A 360 -11.22 4.49 23.57
CA LEU A 360 -12.51 4.02 23.06
C LEU A 360 -13.20 3.06 24.05
N ARG A 361 -12.44 2.17 24.68
CA ARG A 361 -12.95 1.30 25.76
C ARG A 361 -13.42 2.11 26.97
N LYS A 362 -12.61 3.08 27.43
CA LYS A 362 -12.96 3.96 28.54
C LYS A 362 -14.25 4.76 28.23
N LYS A 363 -14.34 5.35 27.04
CA LYS A 363 -15.54 6.07 26.58
C LYS A 363 -16.79 5.17 26.62
N LYS A 364 -16.67 3.91 26.15
CA LYS A 364 -17.75 2.92 26.19
C LYS A 364 -18.17 2.58 27.63
N THR A 365 -17.24 2.37 28.53
CA THR A 365 -17.51 2.10 29.97
C THR A 365 -18.18 3.29 30.63
N LEU A 366 -17.65 4.50 30.44
CA LEU A 366 -18.24 5.73 30.97
C LEU A 366 -19.68 5.95 30.49
N ASN A 367 -19.94 5.71 29.20
CA ASN A 367 -21.29 5.84 28.66
C ASN A 367 -22.26 4.78 29.25
N LYS A 368 -21.76 3.58 29.52
CA LYS A 368 -22.55 2.54 30.21
C LYS A 368 -22.88 2.93 31.66
N GLU A 369 -21.90 3.46 32.40
CA GLU A 369 -22.08 3.95 33.76
C GLU A 369 -23.01 5.17 33.81
N ARG A 370 -22.89 6.11 32.89
CA ARG A 370 -23.79 7.27 32.80
C ARG A 370 -25.23 6.83 32.53
N LYS A 371 -25.42 5.89 31.61
CA LYS A 371 -26.75 5.32 31.33
C LYS A 371 -27.37 4.62 32.55
N SER A 372 -26.58 3.87 33.33
CA SER A 372 -27.07 3.20 34.55
C SER A 372 -27.48 4.21 35.66
N LYS A 373 -26.96 5.44 35.61
CA LYS A 373 -27.29 6.55 36.54
C LYS A 373 -28.37 7.47 35.97
N GLY A 374 -29.00 7.13 34.85
CA GLY A 374 -29.99 7.99 34.19
C GLY A 374 -29.43 9.24 33.52
N LEU A 375 -28.10 9.32 33.36
CA LEU A 375 -27.43 10.47 32.76
C LEU A 375 -27.25 10.27 31.25
N GLU A 376 -27.30 11.37 30.50
CA GLU A 376 -27.02 11.37 29.06
C GLU A 376 -25.59 10.85 28.75
N PRO A 377 -25.38 10.13 27.62
CA PRO A 377 -24.03 9.73 27.19
C PRO A 377 -23.07 10.92 27.07
N LEU A 378 -21.77 10.64 27.00
CA LEU A 378 -20.79 11.68 26.66
C LEU A 378 -21.16 12.32 25.32
N PRO A 379 -21.07 13.65 25.21
CA PRO A 379 -21.49 14.36 24.00
C PRO A 379 -20.77 13.85 22.77
N ASP A 380 -21.55 13.53 21.73
CA ASP A 380 -21.08 13.23 20.37
C ASP A 380 -21.73 14.21 19.39
N ASN A 381 -21.31 15.47 19.50
CA ASN A 381 -21.79 16.56 18.68
C ASN A 381 -20.71 17.03 17.69
N ARG A 382 -21.04 18.02 16.85
CA ARG A 382 -20.14 18.54 15.81
C ARG A 382 -18.79 19.05 16.38
N TRP A 383 -18.80 19.60 17.61
CA TRP A 383 -17.59 20.13 18.26
C TRP A 383 -16.65 19.01 18.73
N THR A 384 -17.20 17.97 19.35
CA THR A 384 -16.39 16.82 19.80
C THR A 384 -15.85 16.03 18.60
N GLN A 385 -16.62 15.94 17.51
CA GLN A 385 -16.16 15.34 16.27
C GLN A 385 -15.05 16.17 15.60
N ALA A 386 -15.22 17.50 15.52
CA ALA A 386 -14.22 18.40 14.98
C ALA A 386 -12.91 18.35 15.81
N LEU A 387 -13.01 18.30 17.15
CA LEU A 387 -11.85 18.12 18.01
C LEU A 387 -11.14 16.78 17.76
N GLY A 388 -11.89 15.69 17.61
CA GLY A 388 -11.33 14.38 17.26
C GLY A 388 -10.60 14.40 15.92
N ILE A 389 -11.19 15.01 14.89
CA ILE A 389 -10.57 15.19 13.58
C ILE A 389 -9.29 16.04 13.70
N PHE A 390 -9.34 17.15 14.42
CA PHE A 390 -8.19 18.03 14.61
C PHE A 390 -7.02 17.30 15.29
N ILE A 391 -7.28 16.59 16.39
CA ILE A 391 -6.26 15.82 17.11
C ILE A 391 -5.68 14.73 16.20
N THR A 392 -6.54 13.95 15.51
CA THR A 392 -6.10 12.85 14.65
C THR A 392 -5.28 13.37 13.47
N PHE A 393 -5.74 14.44 12.82
CA PHE A 393 -5.02 15.07 11.72
C PHE A 393 -3.61 15.50 12.12
N ASN A 394 -3.47 16.23 13.24
CA ASN A 394 -2.16 16.69 13.73
C ASN A 394 -1.27 15.54 14.17
N THR A 395 -1.82 14.50 14.81
CA THR A 395 -1.09 13.27 15.16
C THR A 395 -0.54 12.57 13.90
N VAL A 396 -1.34 12.49 12.86
CA VAL A 396 -0.93 11.90 11.57
C VAL A 396 0.13 12.76 10.88
N MET A 397 -0.04 14.09 10.84
CA MET A 397 0.97 14.99 10.26
C MET A 397 2.30 14.89 11.00
N LEU A 398 2.29 14.78 12.33
CA LEU A 398 3.49 14.54 13.13
C LEU A 398 4.14 13.19 12.78
N SER A 399 3.35 12.14 12.56
CA SER A 399 3.88 10.85 12.14
C SER A 399 4.53 10.92 10.75
N PHE A 400 3.98 11.71 9.83
CA PHE A 400 4.56 11.93 8.51
C PHE A 400 5.86 12.75 8.56
N LEU A 401 5.98 13.69 9.50
CA LEU A 401 7.26 14.36 9.76
C LEU A 401 8.34 13.35 10.18
N ILE A 402 8.02 12.42 11.08
CA ILE A 402 8.94 11.33 11.47
C ILE A 402 9.29 10.49 10.23
N PHE A 403 8.27 10.05 9.48
CA PHE A 403 8.41 9.23 8.28
C PHE A 403 9.27 9.86 7.20
N SER A 404 9.24 11.19 7.04
CA SER A 404 9.96 11.93 6.00
C SER A 404 11.48 11.79 6.06
N GLY A 405 12.05 11.36 7.20
CA GLY A 405 13.47 11.38 7.46
C GLY A 405 14.08 12.79 7.61
N PHE A 406 13.25 13.86 7.60
CA PHE A 406 13.74 15.22 7.76
C PHE A 406 14.41 15.45 9.13
N LEU A 407 13.89 14.82 10.17
CA LEU A 407 14.46 14.89 11.52
C LEU A 407 15.88 14.30 11.58
N ASP A 408 16.20 13.33 10.74
CA ASP A 408 17.53 12.78 10.60
C ASP A 408 18.53 13.84 10.08
N GLN A 409 18.11 14.65 9.11
CA GLN A 409 18.91 15.76 8.58
C GLN A 409 19.11 16.87 9.60
N GLN A 410 18.11 17.11 10.45
CA GLN A 410 18.12 18.17 11.45
C GLN A 410 18.94 17.78 12.71
N TRP A 411 18.85 16.52 13.15
CA TRP A 411 19.48 16.05 14.38
C TRP A 411 20.89 15.52 14.17
N PHE A 412 21.20 14.99 12.99
CA PHE A 412 22.48 14.37 12.65
C PHE A 412 23.13 14.98 11.41
N PRO A 413 23.28 16.32 11.32
CA PRO A 413 23.78 17.00 10.10
C PRO A 413 25.20 16.62 9.71
N LYS A 414 25.98 16.00 10.60
CA LYS A 414 27.40 15.64 10.39
C LYS A 414 27.63 14.17 10.03
N MET A 415 26.58 13.35 9.93
CA MET A 415 26.68 11.91 9.61
C MET A 415 26.47 11.59 8.13
N LYS A 416 26.53 12.61 7.26
CA LYS A 416 26.44 12.42 5.80
C LYS A 416 27.75 12.76 5.11
#